data_439fc57dccd3e736e86780b3d515422d
#
_entry.id   439fc57dccd3e736e86780b3d515422d
#
_cell.length_a   1.000
_cell.length_b   1.000
_cell.length_c   1.000
_cell.angle_alpha   90.00
_cell.angle_beta   90.00
_cell.angle_gamma   90.00
#
_symmetry.space_group_name_H-M   'P 1'
#
loop_
_entity.id
_entity.type
_entity.pdbx_description
1 polymer ?
#
loop_
_entity_poly.entity_id
_entity_poly.type
_entity_poly.pdbx_seq_one_letter_code
_entity_poly.pdbx_strand_id
1 'polypeptide(L)'
;MHNIHPHPKFSIITVTYNAEKVLEDTIQSIVTQSYMNVEYIIVDGGSTDGTLTIVNKYKEHIHTLVSEPDKGLYDAMNKGIKLATGDYLCFLNAGDGLHEDDTLL
;
A
#
# COMPACT_ATOMS: atom_id res chain seq x y z
N MET A 1 -31.79 -5.27 -1.85
CA MET A 1 -31.18 -5.36 -1.25
C MET A 1 -30.30 -4.66 -1.08
N HIS A 2 -29.94 -4.44 -0.81
CA HIS A 2 -29.11 -3.72 -0.81
C HIS A 2 -27.91 -4.10 -0.77
N ASN A 3 -27.14 -3.72 -1.11
CA ASN A 3 -25.75 -3.93 -1.44
C ASN A 3 -24.84 -3.19 -0.50
N ILE A 4 -25.27 -3.16 0.71
CA ILE A 4 -24.46 -2.57 1.77
C ILE A 4 -23.47 -3.62 2.20
N HIS A 5 -22.20 -3.30 2.04
CA HIS A 5 -21.16 -4.15 2.59
C HIS A 5 -21.03 -3.87 4.08
N PRO A 6 -21.34 -4.84 4.94
CA PRO A 6 -21.09 -4.65 6.38
C PRO A 6 -19.61 -4.52 6.69
N HIS A 7 -18.76 -5.01 5.78
CA HIS A 7 -17.31 -4.95 5.91
C HIS A 7 -16.71 -4.41 4.62
N PRO A 8 -16.70 -3.09 4.44
CA PRO A 8 -16.14 -2.53 3.21
C PRO A 8 -14.68 -2.91 3.06
N LYS A 9 -14.26 -3.08 1.82
CA LYS A 9 -12.88 -3.41 1.50
C LYS A 9 -12.11 -2.13 1.22
N PHE A 10 -10.96 -1.99 1.86
CA PHE A 10 -10.04 -0.88 1.64
C PHE A 10 -8.88 -1.33 0.78
N SER A 11 -8.60 -0.59 -0.27
CA SER A 11 -7.37 -0.77 -1.03
C SER A 11 -6.36 0.25 -0.52
N ILE A 12 -5.32 -0.23 0.13
CA ILE A 12 -4.24 0.63 0.61
C ILE A 12 -3.12 0.56 -0.39
N ILE A 13 -2.70 1.71 -0.88
CA ILE A 13 -1.68 1.82 -1.90
C ILE A 13 -0.47 2.55 -1.33
N THR A 14 0.67 1.88 -1.29
CA THR A 14 1.93 2.49 -0.91
C THR A 14 2.76 2.71 -2.17
N VAL A 15 3.13 3.96 -2.41
CA VAL A 15 4.05 4.33 -3.46
C VAL A 15 5.43 4.43 -2.83
N THR A 16 6.43 3.80 -3.43
CA THR A 16 7.78 3.79 -2.88
C THR A 16 8.82 3.90 -3.99
N TYR A 17 9.95 4.51 -3.65
CA TYR A 17 11.12 4.56 -4.52
C TYR A 17 12.35 4.82 -3.65
N ASN A 18 13.30 3.86 -3.66
CA ASN A 18 14.53 3.95 -2.88
C ASN A 18 14.28 4.38 -1.43
N ALA A 19 13.39 3.68 -0.77
CA ALA A 19 12.91 4.03 0.57
C ALA A 19 13.26 2.96 1.60
N GLU A 20 14.39 2.27 1.45
CA GLU A 20 14.74 1.13 2.32
C GLU A 20 14.79 1.49 3.80
N LYS A 21 15.11 2.74 4.13
CA LYS A 21 15.23 3.15 5.54
C LYS A 21 13.89 3.37 6.23
N VAL A 22 12.83 3.58 5.48
CA VAL A 22 11.53 3.98 6.05
C VAL A 22 10.39 3.06 5.66
N LEU A 23 10.56 2.25 4.61
CA LEU A 23 9.47 1.45 4.08
C LEU A 23 8.97 0.40 5.08
N GLU A 24 9.86 -0.21 5.82
CA GLU A 24 9.45 -1.28 6.74
C GLU A 24 8.47 -0.78 7.79
N ASP A 25 8.70 0.41 8.34
CA ASP A 25 7.78 0.99 9.31
C ASP A 25 6.40 1.22 8.70
N THR A 26 6.38 1.68 7.46
CA THR A 26 5.11 1.89 6.75
C THR A 26 4.37 0.57 6.56
N ILE A 27 5.06 -0.46 6.09
CA ILE A 27 4.42 -1.77 5.90
C ILE A 27 3.93 -2.32 7.23
N GLN A 28 4.73 -2.25 8.28
CA GLN A 28 4.33 -2.74 9.59
C GLN A 28 3.10 -2.04 10.11
N SER A 29 2.98 -0.72 9.87
CA SER A 29 1.81 0.03 10.33
C SER A 29 0.53 -0.47 9.67
N ILE A 30 0.63 -1.01 8.46
CA ILE A 30 -0.52 -1.53 7.73
C ILE A 30 -0.84 -2.96 8.13
N VAL A 31 0.19 -3.83 8.16
CA VAL A 31 -0.06 -5.26 8.41
C VAL A 31 -0.43 -5.56 9.85
N THR A 32 -0.17 -4.63 10.77
CA THR A 32 -0.55 -4.79 12.17
C THR A 32 -1.96 -4.26 12.48
N GLN A 33 -2.65 -3.69 11.48
CA GLN A 33 -4.02 -3.24 11.69
C GLN A 33 -4.95 -4.42 11.92
N SER A 34 -5.91 -4.22 12.80
CA SER A 34 -6.89 -5.26 13.09
C SER A 34 -7.99 -5.35 12.05
N TYR A 35 -8.12 -4.37 11.18
CA TYR A 35 -9.12 -4.41 10.13
C TYR A 35 -8.74 -5.46 9.11
N MET A 36 -9.62 -6.41 8.85
CA MET A 36 -9.26 -7.60 8.08
C MET A 36 -9.55 -7.51 6.59
N ASN A 37 -10.33 -6.54 6.16
CA ASN A 37 -10.74 -6.47 4.77
C ASN A 37 -9.93 -5.43 4.01
N VAL A 38 -8.64 -5.69 3.90
CA VAL A 38 -7.67 -4.79 3.27
C VAL A 38 -7.01 -5.49 2.10
N GLU A 39 -6.96 -4.79 0.98
CA GLU A 39 -6.14 -5.15 -0.18
C GLU A 39 -4.92 -4.25 -0.17
N TYR A 40 -3.74 -4.81 -0.02
CA TYR A 40 -2.52 -4.00 0.03
C TYR A 40 -1.79 -4.07 -1.30
N ILE A 41 -1.55 -2.89 -1.87
CA ILE A 41 -0.91 -2.71 -3.17
C ILE A 41 0.34 -1.87 -2.96
N ILE A 42 1.47 -2.33 -3.47
CA ILE A 42 2.70 -1.55 -3.47
C ILE A 42 3.07 -1.24 -4.91
N VAL A 43 3.31 0.03 -5.19
CA VAL A 43 3.80 0.49 -6.48
C VAL A 43 5.19 1.06 -6.27
N ASP A 44 6.18 0.37 -6.80
CA ASP A 44 7.58 0.75 -6.68
C ASP A 44 8.08 1.33 -7.99
N GLY A 45 8.77 2.45 -7.91
CA GLY A 45 9.25 3.20 -9.05
C GLY A 45 10.55 2.70 -9.66
N GLY A 46 10.90 1.45 -9.43
CA GLY A 46 12.15 0.89 -9.94
C GLY A 46 13.32 1.08 -9.00
N SER A 47 13.12 0.80 -7.72
CA SER A 47 14.14 0.98 -6.69
C SER A 47 15.40 0.17 -6.98
N THR A 48 16.55 0.76 -6.65
CA THR A 48 17.86 0.15 -6.82
C THR A 48 18.55 -0.15 -5.49
N ASP A 49 17.94 0.26 -4.38
CA ASP A 49 18.45 -0.02 -3.03
C ASP A 49 17.79 -1.28 -2.45
N GLY A 50 17.75 -1.41 -1.13
CA GLY A 50 17.16 -2.56 -0.44
C GLY A 50 15.64 -2.53 -0.33
N THR A 51 14.96 -1.59 -0.99
CA THR A 51 13.50 -1.46 -0.91
C THR A 51 12.78 -2.74 -1.28
N LEU A 52 13.12 -3.35 -2.42
CA LEU A 52 12.44 -4.56 -2.87
C LEU A 52 12.73 -5.77 -1.99
N THR A 53 13.87 -5.79 -1.32
CA THR A 53 14.17 -6.83 -0.34
C THR A 53 13.20 -6.75 0.83
N ILE A 54 12.91 -5.53 1.27
CA ILE A 54 11.93 -5.30 2.35
C ILE A 54 10.53 -5.72 1.89
N VAL A 55 10.13 -5.33 0.69
CA VAL A 55 8.84 -5.74 0.13
C VAL A 55 8.72 -7.26 0.13
N ASN A 56 9.75 -7.95 -0.32
CA ASN A 56 9.74 -9.41 -0.38
C ASN A 56 9.59 -10.06 1.00
N LYS A 57 10.13 -9.42 2.02
CA LYS A 57 9.99 -9.91 3.40
C LYS A 57 8.54 -9.96 3.86
N TYR A 58 7.69 -9.10 3.33
CA TYR A 58 6.27 -9.00 3.69
C TYR A 58 5.34 -9.48 2.59
N LYS A 59 5.84 -10.24 1.64
CA LYS A 59 5.06 -10.63 0.45
C LYS A 59 3.75 -11.34 0.78
N GLU A 60 3.67 -12.03 1.90
CA GLU A 60 2.45 -12.72 2.30
C GLU A 60 1.32 -11.75 2.65
N HIS A 61 1.65 -10.52 2.98
CA HIS A 61 0.70 -9.48 3.34
C HIS A 61 0.41 -8.53 2.18
N ILE A 62 1.11 -8.68 1.07
CA ILE A 62 1.00 -7.78 -0.08
C ILE A 62 0.27 -8.50 -1.18
N HIS A 63 -0.88 -7.94 -1.60
CA HIS A 63 -1.72 -8.58 -2.60
C HIS A 63 -1.23 -8.32 -4.02
N THR A 64 -0.68 -7.14 -4.26
CA THR A 64 -0.20 -6.76 -5.60
C THR A 64 1.05 -5.91 -5.47
N LEU A 65 2.06 -6.26 -6.24
CA LEU A 65 3.28 -5.47 -6.34
C LEU A 65 3.54 -5.15 -7.80
N VAL A 66 3.75 -3.87 -8.09
CA VAL A 66 4.27 -3.43 -9.37
C VAL A 66 5.59 -2.73 -9.10
N SER A 67 6.65 -3.13 -9.79
CA SER A 67 7.95 -2.49 -9.67
C SER A 67 8.46 -2.21 -11.07
N GLU A 68 8.44 -0.94 -11.43
CA GLU A 68 8.91 -0.47 -12.72
C GLU A 68 9.13 1.03 -12.64
N PRO A 69 10.00 1.60 -13.50
CA PRO A 69 10.17 3.04 -13.53
C PRO A 69 8.84 3.73 -13.79
N ASP A 70 8.61 4.83 -13.10
CA ASP A 70 7.44 5.65 -13.31
C ASP A 70 7.86 7.10 -13.64
N LYS A 71 6.88 7.92 -13.96
CA LYS A 71 7.11 9.31 -14.33
C LYS A 71 6.86 10.26 -13.16
N GLY A 72 6.96 9.76 -11.96
CA GLY A 72 6.75 10.53 -10.74
C GLY A 72 5.57 10.03 -9.94
N LEU A 73 5.27 10.77 -8.87
CA LEU A 73 4.27 10.34 -7.88
C LEU A 73 2.90 10.08 -8.49
N TYR A 74 2.44 10.99 -9.34
CA TYR A 74 1.09 10.84 -9.91
C TYR A 74 0.97 9.63 -10.82
N ASP A 75 2.03 9.32 -11.58
CA ASP A 75 2.04 8.13 -12.42
C ASP A 75 1.95 6.87 -11.56
N ALA A 76 2.73 6.84 -10.48
CA ALA A 76 2.71 5.72 -9.55
C ALA A 76 1.35 5.56 -8.89
N MET A 77 0.75 6.67 -8.45
CA MET A 77 -0.59 6.64 -7.84
C MET A 77 -1.63 6.11 -8.82
N ASN A 78 -1.56 6.54 -10.08
CA ASN A 78 -2.49 6.06 -11.10
C ASN A 78 -2.35 4.56 -11.34
N LYS A 79 -1.14 4.03 -11.31
CA LYS A 79 -0.94 2.58 -11.42
C LYS A 79 -1.65 1.85 -10.29
N GLY A 80 -1.52 2.37 -9.07
CA GLY A 80 -2.19 1.78 -7.91
C GLY A 80 -3.71 1.83 -8.03
N ILE A 81 -4.25 2.95 -8.49
CA ILE A 81 -5.69 3.11 -8.66
C ILE A 81 -6.23 2.09 -9.65
N LYS A 82 -5.52 1.86 -10.75
CA LYS A 82 -5.95 0.90 -11.76
C LYS A 82 -5.98 -0.53 -11.25
N LEU A 83 -5.16 -0.83 -10.26
CA LEU A 83 -5.07 -2.18 -9.69
C LEU A 83 -6.03 -2.40 -8.54
N ALA A 84 -6.53 -1.33 -7.93
CA ALA A 84 -7.34 -1.41 -6.73
C ALA A 84 -8.73 -1.95 -7.05
N THR A 85 -9.21 -2.83 -6.18
CA THR A 85 -10.56 -3.42 -6.32
C THR A 85 -11.44 -3.15 -5.10
N GLY A 86 -10.93 -2.41 -4.12
CA GLY A 86 -11.68 -2.13 -2.91
C GLY A 86 -12.75 -1.07 -3.08
N ASP A 87 -13.57 -0.95 -2.07
CA ASP A 87 -14.65 0.06 -2.03
C ASP A 87 -14.09 1.45 -1.76
N TYR A 88 -12.97 1.53 -1.06
CA TYR A 88 -12.31 2.78 -0.70
C TYR A 88 -10.83 2.68 -1.00
N LEU A 89 -10.24 3.81 -1.38
CA LEU A 89 -8.82 3.92 -1.64
C LEU A 89 -8.15 4.71 -0.51
N CYS A 90 -6.99 4.23 -0.10
CA CYS A 90 -6.17 4.93 0.88
C CYS A 90 -4.73 4.92 0.39
N PHE A 91 -4.13 6.09 0.29
CA PHE A 91 -2.73 6.21 -0.11
C PHE A 91 -1.87 6.43 1.12
N LEU A 92 -0.79 5.66 1.21
CA LEU A 92 0.16 5.79 2.30
C LEU A 92 1.56 5.63 1.72
N ASN A 93 2.25 6.73 1.53
CA ASN A 93 3.59 6.70 0.92
C ASN A 93 4.62 6.17 1.90
N ALA A 94 5.73 5.65 1.35
CA ALA A 94 6.83 5.18 2.18
C ALA A 94 7.33 6.32 3.07
N GLY A 95 7.51 6.03 4.35
CA GLY A 95 7.87 7.04 5.33
C GLY A 95 6.69 7.58 6.11
N ASP A 96 5.47 7.40 5.60
CA ASP A 96 4.26 7.76 6.32
C ASP A 96 3.75 6.52 7.05
N GLY A 97 3.37 6.65 8.27
CA GLY A 97 2.78 5.56 9.04
C GLY A 97 1.33 5.87 9.37
N LEU A 98 0.57 4.84 9.70
CA LEU A 98 -0.76 5.02 10.24
C LEU A 98 -0.63 5.39 11.72
N HIS A 99 -1.20 6.51 12.10
CA HIS A 99 -1.26 6.93 13.48
C HIS A 99 -2.61 6.50 14.08
N GLU A 100 -2.73 6.55 15.39
CA GLU A 100 -3.98 6.20 16.04
C GLU A 100 -5.17 6.99 15.49
N ASP A 101 -4.91 8.25 15.15
CA ASP A 101 -5.95 9.13 14.65
C ASP A 101 -6.30 8.87 13.18
N ASP A 102 -5.50 8.07 12.49
CA ASP A 102 -5.66 7.80 11.08
C ASP A 102 -6.15 6.38 10.84
N THR A 103 -6.93 5.86 11.74
CA THR A 103 -7.43 4.50 11.61
C THR A 103 -8.35 4.37 10.39
N LEU A 104 -8.39 3.15 9.85
CA LEU A 104 -9.20 2.84 8.68
C LEU A 104 -10.66 2.62 9.09
N LEU A 105 -11.35 3.67 9.39
CA LEU A 105 -12.74 3.56 9.84
C LEU A 105 -13.72 4.18 8.86
#